data_43a45c62b2c72cb76e4854010e0b5096
#
_entry.id   43a45c62b2c72cb76e4854010e0b5096
#
_cell.length_a   1.000
_cell.length_b   1.000
_cell.length_c   1.000
_cell.angle_alpha   90.00
_cell.angle_beta   90.00
_cell.angle_gamma   90.00
#
_symmetry.space_group_name_H-M   'P 1'
#
loop_
_entity.id
_entity.type
_entity.pdbx_description
1 polymer ?
#
loop_
_entity_poly.entity_id
_entity_poly.type
_entity_poly.pdbx_seq_one_letter_code
_entity_poly.pdbx_strand_id
1 'polypeptide(L)'
;MVSGLAPVKRGEVYWVNLDPTIGTEIKKTRPALVVSPDDMNAALPRVIVAPITSKGQALGCRPELVFNGQPARVLLDQIRCVDKARLVKKMGDIDPTLWHDTLLQMLG
;
A
#
# COMPACT_ATOMS: atom_id res chain seq x y z
N MET A 1 11.63 12.17 4.85
CA MET A 1 10.21 12.44 4.90
C MET A 1 9.72 12.95 3.56
N VAL A 2 8.55 12.54 3.14
CA VAL A 2 8.01 12.93 1.84
C VAL A 2 7.39 14.34 1.89
N SER A 3 7.10 14.84 3.07
CA SER A 3 6.47 16.15 3.25
C SER A 3 7.32 17.27 2.63
N GLY A 4 6.66 18.29 2.14
CA GLY A 4 7.30 19.38 1.43
C GLY A 4 7.52 19.11 -0.03
N LEU A 5 7.34 17.86 -0.46
CA LEU A 5 7.37 17.43 -1.85
C LEU A 5 5.93 17.33 -2.37
N ALA A 6 5.72 16.60 -3.45
CA ALA A 6 4.37 16.37 -3.96
C ALA A 6 3.51 15.66 -2.89
N PRO A 7 2.21 15.97 -2.78
CA PRO A 7 1.34 15.29 -1.85
C PRO A 7 1.20 13.80 -2.21
N VAL A 8 0.98 12.98 -1.17
CA VAL A 8 0.73 11.55 -1.37
C VAL A 8 -0.64 11.36 -2.00
N LYS A 9 -0.71 10.54 -3.04
CA LYS A 9 -1.95 10.28 -3.78
C LYS A 9 -2.35 8.82 -3.70
N ARG A 10 -3.65 8.59 -3.72
CA ARG A 10 -4.22 7.24 -3.80
C ARG A 10 -3.72 6.54 -5.06
N GLY A 11 -3.33 5.28 -4.93
CA GLY A 11 -2.81 4.51 -6.04
C GLY A 11 -1.30 4.59 -6.22
N GLU A 12 -0.65 5.49 -5.52
CA GLU A 12 0.82 5.56 -5.54
C GLU A 12 1.41 4.42 -4.72
N VAL A 13 2.57 3.94 -5.15
CA VAL A 13 3.32 2.91 -4.44
C VAL A 13 4.56 3.57 -3.84
N TYR A 14 4.76 3.34 -2.55
CA TYR A 14 5.93 3.82 -1.83
C TYR A 14 6.71 2.66 -1.24
N TRP A 15 8.00 2.87 -1.11
CA TRP A 15 8.86 2.05 -0.28
C TRP A 15 8.58 2.44 1.17
N VAL A 16 8.02 1.54 1.97
CA VAL A 16 7.49 1.86 3.30
C VAL A 16 8.16 0.98 4.35
N ASN A 17 8.58 1.60 5.45
CA ASN A 17 9.07 0.88 6.61
C ASN A 17 7.88 0.38 7.43
N LEU A 18 7.66 -0.92 7.43
CA LEU A 18 6.53 -1.57 8.11
C LEU A 18 6.87 -2.08 9.51
N ASP A 19 8.13 -2.06 9.90
CA ASP A 19 8.53 -2.47 11.24
C ASP A 19 8.23 -1.37 12.28
N PRO A 20 7.92 -1.72 13.53
CA PRO A 20 7.74 -3.07 14.03
C PRO A 20 6.38 -3.67 13.66
N THR A 21 6.34 -4.99 13.50
CA THR A 21 5.11 -5.73 13.23
C THR A 21 4.93 -6.85 14.27
N ILE A 22 3.74 -7.44 14.30
CA ILE A 22 3.37 -8.45 15.28
C ILE A 22 2.97 -9.73 14.56
N GLY A 23 3.48 -10.87 15.04
CA GLY A 23 3.08 -12.19 14.57
C GLY A 23 3.40 -12.42 13.10
N THR A 24 2.38 -12.77 12.31
CA THR A 24 2.53 -13.12 10.90
C THR A 24 2.40 -11.93 9.94
N GLU A 25 2.29 -10.71 10.48
CA GLU A 25 2.26 -9.52 9.65
C GLU A 25 3.55 -9.39 8.84
N ILE A 26 3.43 -8.87 7.63
CA ILE A 26 4.59 -8.67 6.76
C ILE A 26 5.51 -7.61 7.37
N LYS A 27 6.82 -7.87 7.33
CA LYS A 27 7.82 -7.09 8.06
C LYS A 27 8.72 -6.33 7.11
N LYS A 28 9.59 -5.50 7.69
CA LYS A 28 10.67 -4.77 7.02
C LYS A 28 10.15 -3.66 6.12
N THR A 29 11.05 -3.10 5.35
CA THR A 29 10.72 -2.11 4.34
C THR A 29 10.30 -2.84 3.06
N ARG A 30 9.12 -2.48 2.55
CA ARG A 30 8.55 -3.13 1.37
C ARG A 30 7.79 -2.13 0.53
N PRO A 31 7.57 -2.43 -0.75
CA PRO A 31 6.61 -1.66 -1.52
C PRO A 31 5.22 -1.76 -0.89
N ALA A 32 4.51 -0.65 -0.85
CA ALA A 32 3.14 -0.62 -0.35
C ALA A 32 2.31 0.37 -1.14
N LEU A 33 1.07 -0.02 -1.41
CA LEU A 33 0.11 0.75 -2.18
C LEU A 33 -0.67 1.67 -1.25
N VAL A 34 -0.76 2.95 -1.58
CA VAL A 34 -1.61 3.90 -0.85
C VAL A 34 -3.04 3.67 -1.27
N VAL A 35 -3.87 3.22 -0.33
CA VAL A 35 -5.30 2.93 -0.59
C VAL A 35 -6.22 3.99 -0.01
N SER A 36 -5.74 4.84 0.89
CA SER A 36 -6.54 5.92 1.47
C SER A 36 -6.83 7.01 0.45
N PRO A 37 -8.01 7.67 0.57
CA PRO A 37 -8.39 8.70 -0.40
C PRO A 37 -7.53 9.96 -0.30
N ASP A 38 -7.49 10.72 -1.39
CA ASP A 38 -6.61 11.89 -1.51
C ASP A 38 -6.89 12.96 -0.47
N ASP A 39 -8.15 13.18 -0.09
CA ASP A 39 -8.49 14.17 0.93
C ASP A 39 -7.93 13.77 2.31
N MET A 40 -8.01 12.50 2.67
CA MET A 40 -7.39 11.99 3.89
C MET A 40 -5.87 12.17 3.82
N ASN A 41 -5.28 11.81 2.68
CA ASN A 41 -3.83 11.88 2.49
C ASN A 41 -3.32 13.31 2.61
N ALA A 42 -4.12 14.28 2.20
CA ALA A 42 -3.75 15.70 2.31
C ALA A 42 -3.93 16.25 3.73
N ALA A 43 -4.97 15.79 4.43
CA ALA A 43 -5.38 16.38 5.70
C ALA A 43 -4.66 15.79 6.92
N LEU A 44 -4.24 14.53 6.87
CA LEU A 44 -3.70 13.82 8.03
C LEU A 44 -2.22 13.52 7.88
N PRO A 45 -1.49 13.37 9.01
CA PRO A 45 -0.09 12.94 8.97
C PRO A 45 0.05 11.43 8.73
N ARG A 46 -1.04 10.73 8.52
CA ARG A 46 -1.09 9.27 8.33
C ARG A 46 -1.75 8.93 7.00
N VAL A 47 -1.40 7.76 6.46
CA VAL A 47 -2.03 7.20 5.28
C VAL A 47 -2.32 5.72 5.53
N ILE A 48 -3.25 5.15 4.76
CA ILE A 48 -3.54 3.71 4.81
C ILE A 48 -2.86 3.07 3.62
N VAL A 49 -2.08 2.02 3.87
CA VAL A 49 -1.31 1.33 2.85
C VAL A 49 -1.60 -0.17 2.88
N ALA A 50 -1.43 -0.81 1.71
CA ALA A 50 -1.48 -2.26 1.57
C ALA A 50 -0.11 -2.75 1.10
N PRO A 51 0.55 -3.65 1.84
CA PRO A 51 1.84 -4.18 1.42
C PRO A 51 1.74 -4.92 0.09
N ILE A 52 2.83 -4.87 -0.69
CA ILE A 52 2.96 -5.58 -1.94
C ILE A 52 4.07 -6.60 -1.79
N THR A 53 3.83 -7.84 -2.23
CA THR A 53 4.83 -8.90 -2.17
C THR A 53 4.81 -9.73 -3.46
N SER A 54 5.98 -10.25 -3.85
CA SER A 54 6.09 -11.22 -4.94
C SER A 54 5.80 -12.65 -4.48
N LYS A 55 5.64 -12.85 -3.17
CA LYS A 55 5.42 -14.14 -2.55
C LYS A 55 4.09 -14.13 -1.81
N GLY A 56 3.74 -15.26 -1.24
CA GLY A 56 2.55 -15.37 -0.44
C GLY A 56 1.46 -16.18 -1.11
N GLN A 57 0.46 -16.53 -0.31
CA GLN A 57 -0.65 -17.37 -0.73
C GLN A 57 -1.60 -16.60 -1.64
N ALA A 58 -2.05 -17.25 -2.69
CA ALA A 58 -3.08 -16.70 -3.57
C ALA A 58 -4.44 -16.72 -2.85
N LEU A 59 -5.02 -15.55 -2.65
CA LEU A 59 -6.33 -15.36 -2.05
C LEU A 59 -7.11 -14.35 -2.88
N GLY A 60 -8.44 -14.44 -2.86
CA GLY A 60 -9.29 -13.49 -3.58
C GLY A 60 -9.11 -12.05 -3.14
N CYS A 61 -8.72 -11.84 -1.87
CA CYS A 61 -8.44 -10.50 -1.33
C CYS A 61 -7.02 -10.02 -1.60
N ARG A 62 -6.24 -10.76 -2.41
CA ARG A 62 -4.86 -10.40 -2.76
C ARG A 62 -4.72 -10.30 -4.28
N PRO A 63 -5.16 -9.21 -4.88
CA PRO A 63 -5.09 -9.05 -6.34
C PRO A 63 -3.67 -9.27 -6.85
N GLU A 64 -3.54 -10.10 -7.88
CA GLU A 64 -2.29 -10.31 -8.56
C GLU A 64 -2.19 -9.34 -9.72
N LEU A 65 -1.03 -8.72 -9.85
CA LEU A 65 -0.77 -7.74 -10.90
C LEU A 65 0.72 -7.73 -11.22
N VAL A 66 1.10 -6.92 -12.20
CA VAL A 66 2.51 -6.71 -12.53
C VAL A 66 2.91 -5.33 -12.05
N PHE A 67 3.96 -5.26 -11.24
CA PHE A 67 4.52 -4.01 -10.77
C PHE A 67 6.01 -3.98 -11.07
N ASN A 68 6.47 -2.94 -11.78
CA ASN A 68 7.86 -2.82 -12.22
C ASN A 68 8.34 -4.05 -12.98
N GLY A 69 7.48 -4.62 -13.84
CA GLY A 69 7.81 -5.78 -14.66
C GLY A 69 7.81 -7.11 -13.93
N GLN A 70 7.42 -7.15 -12.65
CA GLN A 70 7.41 -8.36 -11.84
C GLN A 70 6.00 -8.70 -11.38
N PRO A 71 5.63 -10.00 -11.39
CA PRO A 71 4.36 -10.41 -10.76
C PRO A 71 4.37 -10.07 -9.28
N ALA A 72 3.26 -9.53 -8.79
CA ALA A 72 3.14 -9.13 -7.39
C ALA A 72 1.71 -9.30 -6.92
N ARG A 73 1.53 -9.39 -5.59
CA ARG A 73 0.21 -9.42 -4.95
C ARG A 73 0.08 -8.26 -4.01
N VAL A 74 -1.06 -7.60 -4.07
CA VAL A 74 -1.40 -6.55 -3.11
C VAL A 74 -2.12 -7.19 -1.94
N LEU A 75 -1.55 -7.09 -0.75
CA LEU A 75 -2.08 -7.73 0.45
C LEU A 75 -3.15 -6.86 1.09
N LEU A 76 -4.34 -6.81 0.49
CA LEU A 76 -5.44 -6.00 1.01
C LEU A 76 -5.92 -6.49 2.38
N ASP A 77 -5.68 -7.76 2.72
CA ASP A 77 -5.97 -8.31 4.04
C ASP A 77 -5.01 -7.79 5.12
N GLN A 78 -3.92 -7.14 4.75
CA GLN A 78 -2.94 -6.57 5.68
C GLN A 78 -2.87 -5.05 5.58
N ILE A 79 -3.94 -4.39 5.18
CA ILE A 79 -3.94 -2.93 5.17
C ILE A 79 -3.71 -2.39 6.56
N ARG A 80 -2.96 -1.30 6.64
CA ARG A 80 -2.66 -0.66 7.91
C ARG A 80 -2.45 0.82 7.75
N CYS A 81 -2.72 1.55 8.82
CA CYS A 81 -2.47 2.97 8.89
C CYS A 81 -1.02 3.20 9.34
N VAL A 82 -0.29 4.00 8.60
CA VAL A 82 1.10 4.32 8.93
C VAL A 82 1.30 5.84 8.91
N ASP A 83 2.23 6.31 9.72
CA ASP A 83 2.67 7.69 9.67
C ASP A 83 3.39 7.95 8.34
N LYS A 84 3.19 9.14 7.75
CA LYS A 84 3.87 9.51 6.51
C LYS A 84 5.39 9.45 6.63
N ALA A 85 5.93 9.59 7.84
CA ALA A 85 7.36 9.49 8.07
C ALA A 85 7.91 8.10 7.74
N ARG A 86 7.05 7.08 7.64
CA ARG A 86 7.46 5.72 7.24
C ARG A 86 7.58 5.55 5.72
N LEU A 87 7.10 6.51 4.94
CA LEU A 87 7.21 6.50 3.49
C LEU A 87 8.63 6.96 3.11
N VAL A 88 9.40 6.05 2.53
CA VAL A 88 10.81 6.34 2.21
C VAL A 88 10.93 7.02 0.85
N LYS A 89 10.33 6.46 -0.19
CA LYS A 89 10.34 7.06 -1.52
C LYS A 89 9.19 6.50 -2.37
N LYS A 90 8.73 7.32 -3.33
CA LYS A 90 7.76 6.87 -4.31
C LYS A 90 8.41 5.91 -5.31
N MET A 91 7.73 4.81 -5.61
CA MET A 91 8.21 3.78 -6.53
C MET A 91 7.42 3.73 -7.83
N GLY A 92 6.19 4.22 -7.84
CA GLY A 92 5.34 4.15 -9.02
C GLY A 92 3.86 4.31 -8.67
N ASP A 93 3.01 3.84 -9.56
CA ASP A 93 1.56 3.92 -9.43
C ASP A 93 0.93 2.59 -9.84
N ILE A 94 -0.23 2.26 -9.26
CA ILE A 94 -1.05 1.13 -9.67
C ILE A 94 -2.46 1.65 -9.94
N ASP A 95 -3.00 1.34 -11.11
CA ASP A 95 -4.35 1.74 -11.49
C ASP A 95 -5.37 1.22 -10.48
N PRO A 96 -6.23 2.07 -9.91
CA PRO A 96 -7.24 1.64 -8.96
C PRO A 96 -8.20 0.58 -9.48
N THR A 97 -8.41 0.48 -10.79
CA THR A 97 -9.25 -0.57 -11.37
C THR A 97 -8.76 -1.97 -11.05
N LEU A 98 -7.49 -2.13 -10.70
CA LEU A 98 -6.89 -3.42 -10.39
C LEU A 98 -7.11 -3.87 -8.95
N TRP A 99 -7.55 -2.99 -8.04
CA TRP A 99 -7.64 -3.34 -6.62
C TRP A 99 -8.83 -2.72 -5.89
N HIS A 100 -9.42 -1.65 -6.41
CA HIS A 100 -10.41 -0.87 -5.66
C HIS A 100 -11.68 -1.66 -5.35
N ASP A 101 -12.23 -2.38 -6.33
CA ASP A 101 -13.43 -3.16 -6.13
C ASP A 101 -13.21 -4.29 -5.12
N THR A 102 -12.05 -4.92 -5.16
CA THR A 102 -11.70 -5.96 -4.18
C THR A 102 -11.68 -5.39 -2.76
N LEU A 103 -11.09 -4.21 -2.59
CA LEU A 103 -11.05 -3.55 -1.29
C LEU A 103 -12.47 -3.25 -0.79
N LEU A 104 -13.35 -2.75 -1.64
CA LEU A 104 -14.73 -2.47 -1.28
C LEU A 104 -15.48 -3.74 -0.86
N GLN A 105 -15.28 -4.83 -1.59
CA GLN A 105 -15.91 -6.11 -1.25
C GLN A 105 -15.46 -6.63 0.12
N MET A 106 -14.20 -6.43 0.46
CA MET A 106 -13.68 -6.85 1.76
C MET A 106 -14.26 -6.05 2.92
N LEU A 107 -14.46 -4.75 2.72
CA LEU A 107 -14.86 -3.83 3.78
C LEU A 107 -16.38 -3.58 3.81
N GLY A 108 -17.03 -3.90 2.74
CA GLY A 108 -18.44 -3.66 2.58
C GLY A 108 -19.32 -4.80 2.97
#